data_ab48bf5059eac7fee6b000bcd3edd390
#
_entry.id   ab48bf5059eac7fee6b000bcd3edd390
#
_cell.length_a   1.000
_cell.length_b   1.000
_cell.length_c   1.000
_cell.angle_alpha   90.00
_cell.angle_beta   90.00
_cell.angle_gamma   90.00
#
_symmetry.space_group_name_H-M   'P 1'
#
loop_
_entity.id
_entity.type
_entity.pdbx_description
1 polymer ?
#
loop_
_entity_poly.entity_id
_entity_poly.type
_entity_poly.pdbx_seq_one_letter_code
_entity_poly.pdbx_strand_id
1 'polypeptide(L)'
;MKRLIGSAAVVTAAALALTGCGGASTTPSGGATGGGGGGGSESGTLTVWNWGSADAPAQAYQDQVLAAFNELHPDVEVEIVSQPFDQYYTLLGSAMESGSGPDVALFNGGTQLKSRVDSLVPVTEELADLQDQLAGWPAFEADGETYSAPTFLQGFPIYYNAAIFEEAGLDPEAPPTTWDELDAACEAIKSETDVSCFALGNKEGLGIEFFISGFGSGIFTPEEYDAWIDGERDWESEHTKQALELWAQTSEDGWYNEGANSTAMFNDSFDLFSGGKAAMVIGLTSGTAHWKQFDEFLGDDLRFMMPVTVNEGTELALPIEGGIGYAVINEEKKELGVDWIRSTVDTQALADYSVAGGQIVSDTSIEIDTDIQSAQQMVEVLPTAKPLLHTALSGETLDLLHRLGQQLLIGEVTVDDAASQLAASEQG
;
A
#
# COMPACT_ATOMS: atom_id res chain seq x y z
N MET A 1 -3.71 12.13 58.09
CA MET A 1 -2.45 12.09 58.86
C MET A 1 -1.30 11.68 57.95
N LYS A 2 -0.36 12.64 57.75
CA LYS A 2 1.10 12.51 57.58
C LYS A 2 1.59 11.40 56.63
N ARG A 3 2.50 11.60 55.66
CA ARG A 3 3.60 12.57 55.50
C ARG A 3 4.03 12.60 54.02
N LEU A 4 4.33 13.81 53.54
CA LEU A 4 5.17 14.12 52.39
C LEU A 4 6.63 13.73 52.68
N ILE A 5 7.33 13.17 51.67
CA ILE A 5 8.79 13.22 51.61
C ILE A 5 9.15 13.64 50.17
N GLY A 6 9.71 14.82 50.05
CA GLY A 6 10.33 15.33 48.83
C GLY A 6 11.81 14.88 48.79
N SER A 7 12.34 14.68 47.61
CA SER A 7 13.78 14.57 47.37
C SER A 7 14.17 15.48 46.21
N ALA A 8 15.11 16.34 46.48
CA ALA A 8 15.69 17.35 45.62
C ALA A 8 16.67 16.72 44.62
N ALA A 9 16.61 17.16 43.39
CA ALA A 9 17.59 16.85 42.36
C ALA A 9 18.72 17.90 42.36
N VAL A 10 19.94 17.43 42.46
CA VAL A 10 21.17 18.21 42.31
C VAL A 10 21.56 18.29 40.87
N VAL A 11 21.64 19.52 40.35
CA VAL A 11 22.19 19.85 39.04
C VAL A 11 23.70 20.03 39.19
N THR A 12 24.49 19.27 38.44
CA THR A 12 25.94 19.50 38.34
C THR A 12 26.26 19.91 36.91
N ALA A 13 26.58 21.17 36.71
CA ALA A 13 27.13 21.73 35.48
C ALA A 13 28.66 21.48 35.47
N ALA A 14 29.16 20.88 34.40
CA ALA A 14 30.59 20.83 34.11
C ALA A 14 30.87 21.60 32.82
N ALA A 15 31.53 22.73 32.97
CA ALA A 15 32.13 23.50 31.89
C ALA A 15 33.53 22.93 31.58
N LEU A 16 33.87 22.69 30.34
CA LEU A 16 35.24 22.46 29.90
C LEU A 16 35.61 23.37 28.73
N ALA A 17 36.74 23.99 28.94
CA ALA A 17 37.28 25.09 28.18
C ALA A 17 37.97 24.67 26.88
N LEU A 18 37.92 25.60 25.89
CA LEU A 18 38.72 25.62 24.66
C LEU A 18 40.21 25.83 25.00
N THR A 19 41.06 25.09 24.32
CA THR A 19 42.41 25.55 23.98
C THR A 19 42.72 25.18 22.52
N GLY A 20 42.92 26.22 21.71
CA GLY A 20 43.42 26.11 20.35
C GLY A 20 44.95 26.13 20.29
N CYS A 21 45.48 25.65 19.18
CA CYS A 21 46.78 25.99 18.52
C CYS A 21 46.73 25.20 17.21
N GLY A 22 46.80 25.71 15.98
CA GLY A 22 47.72 26.65 15.38
C GLY A 22 48.85 25.89 14.69
N GLY A 23 48.86 25.81 13.31
CA GLY A 23 50.03 25.36 12.61
C GLY A 23 49.79 24.89 11.17
N ALA A 24 49.84 25.83 10.22
CA ALA A 24 50.70 25.88 9.05
C ALA A 24 50.51 24.87 7.88
N SER A 25 50.12 25.48 6.80
CA SER A 25 50.19 25.10 5.38
C SER A 25 51.50 24.46 4.93
N THR A 26 51.38 23.41 4.07
CA THR A 26 52.27 23.23 2.91
C THR A 26 51.52 22.52 1.79
N THR A 27 51.31 23.23 0.68
CA THR A 27 51.08 22.67 -0.65
C THR A 27 52.35 22.07 -1.20
N PRO A 28 52.24 21.00 -2.00
CA PRO A 28 52.86 21.06 -3.31
C PRO A 28 51.91 20.69 -4.46
N SER A 29 52.03 21.48 -5.48
CA SER A 29 51.55 21.35 -6.84
C SER A 29 52.24 20.21 -7.59
N GLY A 30 51.49 19.56 -8.48
CA GLY A 30 52.07 19.02 -9.67
C GLY A 30 51.58 17.66 -10.14
N GLY A 31 50.92 17.62 -11.30
CA GLY A 31 51.06 16.56 -12.27
C GLY A 31 49.78 15.86 -12.69
N ALA A 32 49.18 16.36 -13.76
CA ALA A 32 48.21 15.62 -14.57
C ALA A 32 48.85 14.46 -15.30
N THR A 33 48.22 13.31 -15.35
CA THR A 33 48.13 12.47 -16.57
C THR A 33 47.03 11.44 -16.41
N GLY A 34 46.11 11.51 -17.25
CA GLY A 34 45.42 10.63 -18.14
C GLY A 34 44.98 9.21 -17.77
N GLY A 35 43.69 8.97 -17.86
CA GLY A 35 43.11 7.85 -18.58
C GLY A 35 43.08 6.50 -17.88
N GLY A 36 41.89 6.06 -17.57
CA GLY A 36 41.62 4.65 -17.31
C GLY A 36 40.32 4.49 -16.58
N GLY A 37 39.27 4.15 -17.32
CA GLY A 37 38.03 3.68 -16.70
C GLY A 37 38.32 2.43 -15.88
N GLY A 38 38.08 2.52 -14.62
CA GLY A 38 38.05 1.42 -13.68
C GLY A 38 36.90 1.74 -12.75
N GLY A 39 35.89 0.88 -12.72
CA GLY A 39 34.86 0.96 -11.74
C GLY A 39 35.48 1.02 -10.35
N GLY A 40 35.50 2.20 -9.77
CA GLY A 40 35.87 2.39 -8.39
C GLY A 40 34.70 1.86 -7.57
N SER A 41 34.88 0.89 -6.70
CA SER A 41 33.88 0.53 -5.72
C SER A 41 33.56 1.79 -4.95
N GLU A 42 32.29 2.26 -5.01
CA GLU A 42 31.83 3.31 -4.13
C GLU A 42 31.99 2.84 -2.70
N SER A 43 32.55 3.64 -1.85
CA SER A 43 32.66 3.36 -0.41
C SER A 43 31.85 4.40 0.33
N GLY A 44 31.23 4.00 1.42
CA GLY A 44 30.41 4.90 2.23
C GLY A 44 29.17 4.21 2.79
N THR A 45 28.21 5.01 3.21
CA THR A 45 26.94 4.50 3.75
C THR A 45 25.83 4.79 2.77
N LEU A 46 24.93 3.84 2.56
CA LEU A 46 23.62 4.00 1.91
C LEU A 46 22.54 3.92 2.98
N THR A 47 21.81 5.02 3.21
CA THR A 47 20.71 5.05 4.19
C THR A 47 19.40 4.74 3.50
N VAL A 48 18.72 3.69 3.93
CA VAL A 48 17.45 3.19 3.37
C VAL A 48 16.37 3.27 4.43
N TRP A 49 15.25 3.96 4.10
CA TRP A 49 14.09 3.96 4.98
C TRP A 49 12.98 3.06 4.46
N ASN A 50 12.34 2.34 5.40
CA ASN A 50 11.14 1.56 5.16
C ASN A 50 10.21 1.60 6.40
N TRP A 51 9.05 0.97 6.31
CA TRP A 51 8.17 0.81 7.49
C TRP A 51 8.37 -0.53 8.22
N GLY A 52 9.30 -1.36 7.73
CA GLY A 52 9.61 -2.65 8.33
C GLY A 52 8.44 -3.64 8.38
N SER A 53 8.76 -4.89 8.57
CA SER A 53 7.78 -5.93 8.92
C SER A 53 8.39 -6.84 9.98
N ALA A 54 7.57 -7.28 10.94
CA ALA A 54 7.96 -8.28 11.92
C ALA A 54 7.74 -9.72 11.38
N ASP A 55 7.11 -9.85 10.22
CA ASP A 55 6.81 -11.10 9.55
C ASP A 55 8.09 -11.79 9.06
N ALA A 56 8.23 -13.09 9.35
CA ALA A 56 9.45 -13.83 9.04
C ALA A 56 9.75 -13.94 7.53
N PRO A 57 8.78 -14.18 6.62
CA PRO A 57 9.01 -14.12 5.19
C PRO A 57 9.51 -12.76 4.70
N ALA A 58 8.95 -11.65 5.20
CA ALA A 58 9.38 -10.31 4.82
C ALA A 58 10.82 -10.01 5.30
N GLN A 59 11.19 -10.47 6.49
CA GLN A 59 12.56 -10.35 6.98
C GLN A 59 13.54 -11.18 6.14
N ALA A 60 13.18 -12.41 5.79
CA ALA A 60 14.00 -13.25 4.94
C ALA A 60 14.21 -12.65 3.53
N TYR A 61 13.17 -12.04 2.97
CA TYR A 61 13.27 -11.30 1.71
C TYR A 61 14.22 -10.09 1.85
N GLN A 62 14.08 -9.28 2.90
CA GLN A 62 14.96 -8.15 3.15
C GLN A 62 16.42 -8.58 3.31
N ASP A 63 16.68 -9.71 3.97
CA ASP A 63 18.04 -10.28 4.11
C ASP A 63 18.62 -10.70 2.75
N GLN A 64 17.80 -11.27 1.85
CA GLN A 64 18.23 -11.62 0.48
C GLN A 64 18.54 -10.37 -0.36
N VAL A 65 17.67 -9.35 -0.30
CA VAL A 65 17.91 -8.05 -0.97
C VAL A 65 19.24 -7.45 -0.51
N LEU A 66 19.47 -7.39 0.81
CA LEU A 66 20.70 -6.86 1.38
C LEU A 66 21.93 -7.70 0.96
N ALA A 67 21.80 -9.03 0.90
CA ALA A 67 22.88 -9.90 0.45
C ALA A 67 23.23 -9.66 -1.02
N ALA A 68 22.22 -9.56 -1.90
CA ALA A 68 22.42 -9.26 -3.32
C ALA A 68 23.10 -7.90 -3.53
N PHE A 69 22.66 -6.86 -2.82
CA PHE A 69 23.29 -5.54 -2.86
C PHE A 69 24.77 -5.58 -2.38
N ASN A 70 25.04 -6.28 -1.27
CA ASN A 70 26.41 -6.39 -0.72
C ASN A 70 27.36 -7.18 -1.61
N GLU A 71 26.87 -8.09 -2.45
CA GLU A 71 27.70 -8.76 -3.47
C GLU A 71 28.20 -7.78 -4.54
N LEU A 72 27.36 -6.79 -4.91
CA LEU A 72 27.73 -5.75 -5.86
C LEU A 72 28.63 -4.68 -5.21
N HIS A 73 28.33 -4.33 -3.95
CA HIS A 73 28.95 -3.22 -3.22
C HIS A 73 29.54 -3.65 -1.86
N PRO A 74 30.59 -4.50 -1.83
CA PRO A 74 31.12 -5.05 -0.57
C PRO A 74 31.77 -4.01 0.36
N ASP A 75 32.07 -2.82 -0.15
CA ASP A 75 32.69 -1.71 0.59
C ASP A 75 31.66 -0.64 1.02
N VAL A 76 30.36 -0.84 0.77
CA VAL A 76 29.26 0.06 1.16
C VAL A 76 28.54 -0.51 2.39
N GLU A 77 28.39 0.32 3.42
CA GLU A 77 27.55 -0.02 4.57
C GLU A 77 26.10 0.41 4.30
N VAL A 78 25.14 -0.53 4.40
CA VAL A 78 23.70 -0.20 4.27
C VAL A 78 23.11 0.00 5.66
N GLU A 79 22.59 1.19 5.93
CA GLU A 79 21.84 1.52 7.14
C GLU A 79 20.34 1.50 6.85
N ILE A 80 19.63 0.43 7.27
CA ILE A 80 18.18 0.31 7.12
C ILE A 80 17.50 0.87 8.36
N VAL A 81 16.67 1.91 8.17
CA VAL A 81 15.91 2.57 9.24
C VAL A 81 14.42 2.29 9.04
N SER A 82 13.85 1.45 9.90
CA SER A 82 12.41 1.16 9.88
C SER A 82 11.65 2.15 10.74
N GLN A 83 10.61 2.75 10.17
CA GLN A 83 9.70 3.70 10.83
C GLN A 83 8.30 3.07 11.01
N PRO A 84 7.52 3.43 12.04
CA PRO A 84 6.12 3.01 12.13
C PRO A 84 5.31 3.49 10.92
N PHE A 85 4.51 2.62 10.33
CA PHE A 85 3.76 2.93 9.10
C PHE A 85 2.83 4.15 9.26
N ASP A 86 2.14 4.26 10.39
CA ASP A 86 1.22 5.35 10.71
C ASP A 86 1.88 6.74 10.77
N GLN A 87 3.21 6.80 10.94
CA GLN A 87 4.00 8.03 10.99
C GLN A 87 4.98 8.17 9.84
N TYR A 88 5.12 7.13 9.01
CA TYR A 88 6.18 7.02 8.01
C TYR A 88 6.26 8.23 7.09
N TYR A 89 5.16 8.58 6.41
CA TYR A 89 5.16 9.68 5.45
C TYR A 89 5.31 11.07 6.08
N THR A 90 4.85 11.24 7.33
CA THR A 90 5.06 12.49 8.09
C THR A 90 6.54 12.66 8.45
N LEU A 91 7.19 11.59 8.91
CA LEU A 91 8.61 11.60 9.24
C LEU A 91 9.47 11.75 7.99
N LEU A 92 9.14 11.03 6.92
CA LEU A 92 9.86 11.09 5.64
C LEU A 92 9.78 12.50 5.04
N GLY A 93 8.57 13.09 4.96
CA GLY A 93 8.39 14.45 4.45
C GLY A 93 9.23 15.47 5.22
N SER A 94 9.17 15.43 6.55
CA SER A 94 9.98 16.33 7.39
C SER A 94 11.49 16.14 7.21
N ALA A 95 11.94 14.89 7.02
CA ALA A 95 13.34 14.57 6.81
C ALA A 95 13.82 15.04 5.41
N MET A 96 13.01 14.86 4.37
CA MET A 96 13.29 15.34 3.01
C MET A 96 13.37 16.86 2.98
N GLU A 97 12.40 17.58 3.58
CA GLU A 97 12.38 19.06 3.65
C GLU A 97 13.61 19.64 4.39
N SER A 98 14.08 18.95 5.43
CA SER A 98 15.26 19.39 6.20
C SER A 98 16.60 19.00 5.57
N GLY A 99 16.59 18.21 4.49
CA GLY A 99 17.80 17.67 3.86
C GLY A 99 18.53 16.64 4.74
N SER A 100 17.82 16.01 5.67
CA SER A 100 18.33 14.93 6.53
C SER A 100 17.61 13.60 6.27
N GLY A 101 16.98 13.49 5.11
CA GLY A 101 16.28 12.28 4.66
C GLY A 101 17.25 11.14 4.31
N PRO A 102 16.69 9.95 4.05
CA PRO A 102 17.46 8.81 3.55
C PRO A 102 17.94 9.04 2.12
N ASP A 103 18.91 8.23 1.69
CA ASP A 103 19.32 8.19 0.28
C ASP A 103 18.26 7.51 -0.59
N VAL A 104 17.60 6.49 -0.03
CA VAL A 104 16.53 5.70 -0.68
C VAL A 104 15.40 5.46 0.31
N ALA A 105 14.16 5.54 -0.15
CA ALA A 105 12.99 5.28 0.69
C ALA A 105 11.96 4.39 -0.02
N LEU A 106 11.24 3.60 0.77
CA LEU A 106 10.12 2.77 0.33
C LEU A 106 8.87 3.63 0.15
N PHE A 107 8.14 3.43 -0.95
CA PHE A 107 6.89 4.12 -1.24
C PHE A 107 5.79 3.12 -1.62
N ASN A 108 4.56 3.43 -1.23
CA ASN A 108 3.41 2.92 -1.95
C ASN A 108 3.36 3.60 -3.32
N GLY A 109 3.00 2.83 -4.34
CA GLY A 109 2.73 3.36 -5.67
C GLY A 109 1.55 4.34 -5.69
N GLY A 110 1.32 5.00 -6.82
CA GLY A 110 0.25 5.96 -6.96
C GLY A 110 0.49 7.24 -6.16
N THR A 111 -0.51 7.74 -5.47
CA THR A 111 -0.54 9.04 -4.78
C THR A 111 0.68 9.29 -3.88
N GLN A 112 1.11 8.30 -3.11
CA GLN A 112 2.19 8.51 -2.15
C GLN A 112 3.55 8.80 -2.80
N LEU A 113 3.83 8.14 -3.91
CA LEU A 113 5.02 8.43 -4.70
C LEU A 113 4.81 9.67 -5.57
N LYS A 114 3.71 9.72 -6.34
CA LYS A 114 3.46 10.76 -7.35
C LYS A 114 3.40 12.17 -6.75
N SER A 115 2.89 12.32 -5.54
CA SER A 115 2.86 13.63 -4.84
C SER A 115 4.24 14.13 -4.37
N ARG A 116 5.30 13.36 -4.56
CA ARG A 116 6.66 13.67 -4.08
C ARG A 116 7.73 13.62 -5.16
N VAL A 117 7.34 13.46 -6.44
CA VAL A 117 8.29 13.33 -7.58
C VAL A 117 9.29 14.49 -7.69
N ASP A 118 8.91 15.71 -7.30
CA ASP A 118 9.81 16.87 -7.26
C ASP A 118 11.02 16.68 -6.32
N SER A 119 10.93 15.74 -5.41
CA SER A 119 11.99 15.41 -4.45
C SER A 119 12.60 14.03 -4.68
N LEU A 120 12.25 13.37 -5.78
CA LEU A 120 12.76 12.05 -6.15
C LEU A 120 13.66 12.16 -7.40
N VAL A 121 14.55 11.22 -7.52
CA VAL A 121 15.47 11.12 -8.67
C VAL A 121 14.87 10.18 -9.70
N PRO A 122 14.63 10.63 -10.96
CA PRO A 122 14.15 9.73 -12.00
C PRO A 122 15.20 8.67 -12.37
N VAL A 123 14.72 7.45 -12.64
CA VAL A 123 15.54 6.26 -12.91
C VAL A 123 15.08 5.53 -14.18
N THR A 124 14.46 6.26 -15.09
CA THR A 124 13.83 5.74 -16.32
C THR A 124 14.78 4.92 -17.18
N GLU A 125 15.98 5.49 -17.47
CA GLU A 125 16.96 4.83 -18.32
C GLU A 125 17.59 3.62 -17.63
N GLU A 126 17.80 3.72 -16.31
CA GLU A 126 18.46 2.70 -15.51
C GLU A 126 17.58 1.47 -15.26
N LEU A 127 16.26 1.58 -15.39
CA LEU A 127 15.33 0.47 -15.20
C LEU A 127 14.63 0.02 -16.49
N ALA A 128 15.00 0.58 -17.64
CA ALA A 128 14.33 0.32 -18.92
C ALA A 128 14.36 -1.17 -19.34
N ASP A 129 15.39 -1.91 -18.97
CA ASP A 129 15.52 -3.34 -19.26
C ASP A 129 14.60 -4.23 -18.43
N LEU A 130 13.98 -3.71 -17.36
CA LEU A 130 13.05 -4.42 -16.50
C LEU A 130 11.58 -4.24 -16.93
N GLN A 131 11.29 -3.35 -17.88
CA GLN A 131 9.92 -2.99 -18.28
C GLN A 131 9.09 -4.19 -18.77
N ASP A 132 9.69 -5.10 -19.51
CA ASP A 132 9.02 -6.29 -20.03
C ASP A 132 8.90 -7.43 -19.00
N GLN A 133 9.68 -7.36 -17.91
CA GLN A 133 9.74 -8.39 -16.88
C GLN A 133 8.74 -8.15 -15.77
N LEU A 134 8.55 -6.88 -15.37
CA LEU A 134 7.75 -6.53 -14.20
C LEU A 134 6.40 -5.94 -14.62
N ALA A 135 5.37 -6.22 -13.84
CA ALA A 135 4.04 -5.60 -13.94
C ALA A 135 3.87 -4.49 -12.90
N GLY A 136 2.95 -3.53 -13.15
CA GLY A 136 2.58 -2.51 -12.17
C GLY A 136 3.33 -1.17 -12.29
N TRP A 137 4.04 -0.93 -13.39
CA TRP A 137 4.81 0.29 -13.64
C TRP A 137 4.02 1.61 -13.51
N PRO A 138 2.76 1.72 -14.01
CA PRO A 138 2.04 2.99 -13.97
C PRO A 138 1.90 3.62 -12.58
N ALA A 139 1.96 2.79 -11.51
CA ALA A 139 1.93 3.28 -10.14
C ALA A 139 3.21 4.04 -9.72
N PHE A 140 4.31 3.86 -10.47
CA PHE A 140 5.63 4.43 -10.18
C PHE A 140 6.13 5.39 -11.27
N GLU A 141 5.24 5.77 -12.17
CA GLU A 141 5.52 6.68 -13.28
C GLU A 141 4.74 7.99 -13.11
N ALA A 142 5.39 9.10 -13.39
CA ALA A 142 4.79 10.43 -13.43
C ALA A 142 5.54 11.30 -14.44
N ASP A 143 4.82 12.15 -15.17
CA ASP A 143 5.37 13.12 -16.14
C ASP A 143 6.28 12.48 -17.22
N GLY A 144 6.07 11.19 -17.51
CA GLY A 144 6.85 10.43 -18.49
C GLY A 144 8.17 9.88 -17.96
N GLU A 145 8.41 9.99 -16.65
CA GLU A 145 9.60 9.46 -15.98
C GLU A 145 9.21 8.33 -15.01
N THR A 146 10.12 7.39 -14.81
CA THR A 146 10.02 6.28 -13.86
C THR A 146 10.84 6.61 -12.61
N TYR A 147 10.27 6.41 -11.42
CA TYR A 147 10.93 6.74 -10.15
C TYR A 147 11.26 5.52 -9.28
N SER A 148 10.70 4.36 -9.59
CA SER A 148 10.91 3.11 -8.86
C SER A 148 10.60 1.91 -9.73
N ALA A 149 11.03 0.71 -9.32
CA ALA A 149 10.51 -0.55 -9.85
C ALA A 149 9.43 -1.09 -8.91
N PRO A 150 8.28 -1.57 -9.44
CA PRO A 150 7.30 -2.26 -8.63
C PRO A 150 7.88 -3.56 -8.08
N THR A 151 7.79 -3.79 -6.78
CA THR A 151 8.26 -5.03 -6.13
C THR A 151 7.12 -6.04 -5.98
N PHE A 152 5.97 -5.58 -5.52
CA PHE A 152 4.76 -6.39 -5.35
C PHE A 152 3.58 -5.73 -6.02
N LEU A 153 2.57 -6.53 -6.35
CA LEU A 153 1.27 -6.03 -6.76
C LEU A 153 0.37 -5.90 -5.53
N GLN A 154 -0.31 -4.78 -5.43
CA GLN A 154 -1.27 -4.48 -4.38
C GLN A 154 -2.67 -4.44 -4.95
N GLY A 155 -3.59 -5.16 -4.32
CA GLY A 155 -4.99 -5.18 -4.73
C GLY A 155 -5.94 -5.33 -3.55
N PHE A 156 -7.22 -5.07 -3.81
CA PHE A 156 -8.30 -5.13 -2.85
C PHE A 156 -9.32 -6.23 -3.19
N PRO A 157 -8.91 -7.52 -3.09
CA PRO A 157 -9.80 -8.63 -3.35
C PRO A 157 -10.89 -8.74 -2.27
N ILE A 158 -12.05 -9.25 -2.65
CA ILE A 158 -13.12 -9.57 -1.72
C ILE A 158 -13.00 -11.04 -1.33
N TYR A 159 -12.80 -11.29 -0.04
CA TYR A 159 -12.81 -12.63 0.53
C TYR A 159 -14.11 -12.91 1.25
N TYR A 160 -14.55 -14.18 1.25
CA TYR A 160 -15.71 -14.62 2.01
C TYR A 160 -15.49 -15.98 2.68
N ASN A 161 -16.26 -16.24 3.73
CA ASN A 161 -16.25 -17.46 4.51
C ASN A 161 -17.40 -18.35 4.05
N ALA A 162 -17.07 -19.47 3.37
CA ALA A 162 -18.03 -20.43 2.83
C ALA A 162 -18.93 -21.05 3.91
N ALA A 163 -18.41 -21.36 5.10
CA ALA A 163 -19.19 -21.91 6.18
C ALA A 163 -20.29 -20.94 6.69
N ILE A 164 -20.00 -19.64 6.74
CA ILE A 164 -21.01 -18.62 7.11
C ILE A 164 -22.06 -18.47 6.00
N PHE A 165 -21.66 -18.57 4.73
CA PHE A 165 -22.61 -18.58 3.60
C PHE A 165 -23.57 -19.77 3.71
N GLU A 166 -23.07 -20.98 3.98
CA GLU A 166 -23.90 -22.16 4.18
C GLU A 166 -24.84 -22.01 5.39
N GLU A 167 -24.35 -21.46 6.52
CA GLU A 167 -25.17 -21.18 7.72
C GLU A 167 -26.31 -20.22 7.42
N ALA A 168 -26.03 -19.20 6.57
CA ALA A 168 -27.03 -18.24 6.11
C ALA A 168 -27.98 -18.79 5.02
N GLY A 169 -27.79 -20.06 4.59
CA GLY A 169 -28.57 -20.68 3.54
C GLY A 169 -28.21 -20.24 2.12
N LEU A 170 -27.05 -19.65 1.94
CA LEU A 170 -26.48 -19.26 0.66
C LEU A 170 -25.65 -20.39 0.06
N ASP A 171 -25.50 -20.41 -1.27
CA ASP A 171 -24.62 -21.35 -1.95
C ASP A 171 -23.17 -20.80 -1.98
N PRO A 172 -22.22 -21.40 -1.25
CA PRO A 172 -20.85 -20.90 -1.23
C PRO A 172 -20.10 -21.09 -2.56
N GLU A 173 -20.59 -21.94 -3.47
CA GLU A 173 -19.99 -22.11 -4.80
C GLU A 173 -20.59 -21.15 -5.86
N ALA A 174 -21.59 -20.35 -5.47
CA ALA A 174 -22.24 -19.35 -6.31
C ALA A 174 -22.36 -18.00 -5.56
N PRO A 175 -21.22 -17.31 -5.31
CA PRO A 175 -21.26 -16.03 -4.62
C PRO A 175 -22.01 -14.98 -5.43
N PRO A 176 -22.47 -13.89 -4.80
CA PRO A 176 -23.15 -12.78 -5.48
C PRO A 176 -22.37 -12.24 -6.68
N THR A 177 -23.07 -11.94 -7.76
CA THR A 177 -22.50 -11.37 -9.00
C THR A 177 -23.05 -9.99 -9.33
N THR A 178 -24.15 -9.60 -8.66
CA THR A 178 -24.78 -8.27 -8.78
C THR A 178 -24.92 -7.64 -7.39
N TRP A 179 -25.10 -6.32 -7.36
CA TRP A 179 -25.32 -5.60 -6.11
C TRP A 179 -26.57 -6.07 -5.38
N ASP A 180 -27.67 -6.29 -6.11
CA ASP A 180 -28.93 -6.79 -5.51
C ASP A 180 -28.74 -8.19 -4.88
N GLU A 181 -27.94 -9.06 -5.50
CA GLU A 181 -27.60 -10.37 -4.92
C GLU A 181 -26.72 -10.24 -3.68
N LEU A 182 -25.77 -9.29 -3.68
CA LEU A 182 -24.91 -9.02 -2.54
C LEU A 182 -25.70 -8.47 -1.35
N ASP A 183 -26.61 -7.53 -1.62
CA ASP A 183 -27.50 -6.98 -0.60
C ASP A 183 -28.39 -8.06 0.00
N ALA A 184 -29.01 -8.89 -0.83
CA ALA A 184 -29.82 -10.03 -0.37
C ALA A 184 -28.99 -11.04 0.44
N ALA A 185 -27.72 -11.27 0.07
CA ALA A 185 -26.83 -12.13 0.83
C ALA A 185 -26.49 -11.52 2.21
N CYS A 186 -26.24 -10.21 2.28
CA CYS A 186 -26.02 -9.50 3.54
C CYS A 186 -27.27 -9.54 4.46
N GLU A 187 -28.46 -9.39 3.89
CA GLU A 187 -29.70 -9.55 4.65
C GLU A 187 -29.87 -10.99 5.21
N ALA A 188 -29.55 -12.01 4.39
CA ALA A 188 -29.61 -13.41 4.81
C ALA A 188 -28.59 -13.68 5.94
N ILE A 189 -27.35 -13.27 5.79
CA ILE A 189 -26.31 -13.40 6.82
C ILE A 189 -26.76 -12.77 8.14
N LYS A 190 -27.25 -11.53 8.07
CA LYS A 190 -27.72 -10.78 9.24
C LYS A 190 -28.94 -11.42 9.92
N SER A 191 -29.84 -12.07 9.16
CA SER A 191 -31.07 -12.68 9.70
C SER A 191 -30.86 -14.08 10.25
N GLU A 192 -29.95 -14.86 9.67
CA GLU A 192 -29.75 -16.27 9.98
C GLU A 192 -28.53 -16.53 10.86
N THR A 193 -27.65 -15.51 11.02
CA THR A 193 -26.41 -15.63 11.80
C THR A 193 -26.27 -14.48 12.80
N ASP A 194 -25.31 -14.60 13.74
CA ASP A 194 -24.96 -13.53 14.69
C ASP A 194 -23.72 -12.73 14.28
N VAL A 195 -23.35 -12.74 12.97
CA VAL A 195 -22.15 -12.06 12.45
C VAL A 195 -22.49 -10.91 11.51
N SER A 196 -21.54 -10.00 11.29
CA SER A 196 -21.69 -8.93 10.30
C SER A 196 -21.49 -9.47 8.88
N CYS A 197 -22.10 -8.79 7.89
CA CYS A 197 -21.90 -9.13 6.49
C CYS A 197 -20.45 -8.89 6.07
N PHE A 198 -19.93 -7.68 6.35
CA PHE A 198 -18.52 -7.33 6.13
C PHE A 198 -17.81 -6.95 7.43
N ALA A 199 -16.57 -7.35 7.56
CA ALA A 199 -15.64 -6.74 8.51
C ALA A 199 -15.16 -5.40 7.95
N LEU A 200 -15.27 -4.34 8.74
CA LEU A 200 -14.79 -3.01 8.39
C LEU A 200 -13.98 -2.40 9.52
N GLY A 201 -12.76 -1.98 9.22
CA GLY A 201 -11.94 -1.08 10.01
C GLY A 201 -11.86 0.28 9.32
N ASN A 202 -12.40 1.32 9.96
CA ASN A 202 -12.46 2.67 9.38
C ASN A 202 -11.95 3.75 10.34
N LYS A 203 -11.22 3.37 11.36
CA LYS A 203 -10.60 4.31 12.32
C LYS A 203 -9.65 5.29 11.63
N GLU A 204 -8.91 4.81 10.66
CA GLU A 204 -7.97 5.58 9.85
C GLU A 204 -8.66 6.27 8.65
N GLY A 205 -9.95 6.01 8.41
CA GLY A 205 -10.72 6.52 7.26
C GLY A 205 -10.55 5.72 5.97
N LEU A 206 -9.75 4.65 5.98
CA LEU A 206 -9.36 3.89 4.77
C LEU A 206 -10.52 3.10 4.14
N GLY A 207 -11.62 2.87 4.87
CA GLY A 207 -12.73 2.02 4.39
C GLY A 207 -13.30 2.46 3.05
N ILE A 208 -13.44 3.77 2.82
CA ILE A 208 -13.99 4.30 1.57
C ILE A 208 -13.06 4.06 0.37
N GLU A 209 -11.74 4.11 0.52
CA GLU A 209 -10.80 3.81 -0.57
C GLU A 209 -10.82 2.33 -0.95
N PHE A 210 -10.94 1.44 0.04
CA PHE A 210 -11.13 0.00 -0.19
C PHE A 210 -12.45 -0.27 -0.91
N PHE A 211 -13.52 0.42 -0.50
CA PHE A 211 -14.83 0.29 -1.11
C PHE A 211 -14.85 0.78 -2.56
N ILE A 212 -14.41 2.02 -2.82
CA ILE A 212 -14.41 2.59 -4.18
C ILE A 212 -13.50 1.79 -5.11
N SER A 213 -12.32 1.39 -4.67
CA SER A 213 -11.42 0.56 -5.49
C SER A 213 -11.92 -0.87 -5.62
N GLY A 214 -12.44 -1.47 -4.52
CA GLY A 214 -12.92 -2.84 -4.50
C GLY A 214 -14.16 -3.08 -5.37
N PHE A 215 -15.09 -2.13 -5.42
CA PHE A 215 -16.32 -2.23 -6.20
C PHE A 215 -16.34 -1.37 -7.48
N GLY A 216 -15.32 -0.54 -7.69
CA GLY A 216 -15.31 0.47 -8.75
C GLY A 216 -15.54 -0.08 -10.15
N SER A 217 -14.99 -1.25 -10.49
CA SER A 217 -15.20 -1.87 -11.80
C SER A 217 -16.64 -2.33 -12.05
N GLY A 218 -17.44 -2.50 -11.00
CA GLY A 218 -18.87 -2.78 -11.09
C GLY A 218 -19.74 -1.53 -11.10
N ILE A 219 -19.21 -0.39 -10.66
CA ILE A 219 -19.92 0.90 -10.57
C ILE A 219 -19.70 1.74 -11.83
N PHE A 220 -18.43 1.89 -12.26
CA PHE A 220 -18.02 2.74 -13.36
C PHE A 220 -17.94 1.96 -14.67
N THR A 221 -18.40 2.55 -15.75
CA THR A 221 -18.12 2.03 -17.09
C THR A 221 -16.62 2.06 -17.38
N PRO A 222 -16.11 1.28 -18.36
CA PRO A 222 -14.68 1.32 -18.70
C PRO A 222 -14.17 2.73 -19.01
N GLU A 223 -14.95 3.54 -19.72
CA GLU A 223 -14.61 4.92 -20.06
C GLU A 223 -14.53 5.83 -18.82
N GLU A 224 -15.45 5.67 -17.87
CA GLU A 224 -15.43 6.44 -16.63
C GLU A 224 -14.28 6.01 -15.70
N TYR A 225 -14.00 4.69 -15.69
CA TYR A 225 -12.87 4.15 -14.93
C TYR A 225 -11.53 4.68 -15.44
N ASP A 226 -11.34 4.64 -16.77
CA ASP A 226 -10.13 5.14 -17.41
C ASP A 226 -10.00 6.67 -17.21
N ALA A 227 -11.09 7.45 -17.39
CA ALA A 227 -11.11 8.89 -17.10
C ALA A 227 -10.77 9.20 -15.63
N TRP A 228 -11.23 8.36 -14.69
CA TRP A 228 -10.86 8.51 -13.27
C TRP A 228 -9.37 8.35 -13.06
N ILE A 229 -8.75 7.31 -13.63
CA ILE A 229 -7.31 7.04 -13.54
C ILE A 229 -6.49 8.16 -14.20
N ASP A 230 -6.97 8.70 -15.33
CA ASP A 230 -6.33 9.79 -16.06
C ASP A 230 -6.49 11.17 -15.40
N GLY A 231 -7.20 11.25 -14.26
CA GLY A 231 -7.42 12.49 -13.52
C GLY A 231 -8.57 13.35 -14.09
N GLU A 232 -9.35 12.83 -15.04
CA GLU A 232 -10.52 13.47 -15.66
C GLU A 232 -11.85 13.12 -14.96
N ARG A 233 -11.79 12.71 -13.69
CA ARG A 233 -12.95 12.29 -12.90
C ARG A 233 -13.93 13.43 -12.63
N ASP A 234 -15.21 13.09 -12.57
CA ASP A 234 -16.30 14.01 -12.20
C ASP A 234 -16.96 13.55 -10.89
N TRP A 235 -16.65 14.24 -9.78
CA TRP A 235 -17.20 13.96 -8.46
C TRP A 235 -18.72 14.17 -8.39
N GLU A 236 -19.30 14.97 -9.30
CA GLU A 236 -20.72 15.24 -9.35
C GLU A 236 -21.47 14.37 -10.37
N SER A 237 -20.77 13.45 -11.05
CA SER A 237 -21.41 12.49 -11.96
C SER A 237 -22.38 11.55 -11.23
N GLU A 238 -23.31 10.96 -11.98
CA GLU A 238 -24.29 10.03 -11.42
C GLU A 238 -23.63 8.83 -10.75
N HIS A 239 -22.68 8.19 -11.42
CA HIS A 239 -22.03 6.98 -10.89
C HIS A 239 -21.08 7.28 -9.73
N THR A 240 -20.41 8.43 -9.70
CA THR A 240 -19.58 8.82 -8.54
C THR A 240 -20.43 9.09 -7.30
N LYS A 241 -21.56 9.82 -7.46
CA LYS A 241 -22.51 10.00 -6.36
C LYS A 241 -23.10 8.67 -5.91
N GLN A 242 -23.43 7.79 -6.85
CA GLN A 242 -23.90 6.43 -6.53
C GLN A 242 -22.87 5.65 -5.71
N ALA A 243 -21.56 5.73 -6.02
CA ALA A 243 -20.52 5.08 -5.21
C ALA A 243 -20.54 5.58 -3.75
N LEU A 244 -20.69 6.90 -3.55
CA LEU A 244 -20.82 7.50 -2.21
C LEU A 244 -22.14 7.13 -1.53
N GLU A 245 -23.25 7.03 -2.28
CA GLU A 245 -24.55 6.59 -1.78
C GLU A 245 -24.50 5.13 -1.31
N LEU A 246 -23.95 4.23 -2.13
CA LEU A 246 -23.80 2.83 -1.77
C LEU A 246 -22.92 2.66 -0.53
N TRP A 247 -21.83 3.43 -0.42
CA TRP A 247 -21.01 3.44 0.78
C TRP A 247 -21.79 3.84 2.03
N ALA A 248 -22.58 4.91 1.97
CA ALA A 248 -23.41 5.34 3.10
C ALA A 248 -24.49 4.29 3.41
N GLN A 249 -25.16 3.75 2.38
CA GLN A 249 -26.24 2.78 2.49
C GLN A 249 -25.78 1.48 3.17
N THR A 250 -24.59 0.96 2.88
CA THR A 250 -24.08 -0.25 3.53
C THR A 250 -24.02 -0.15 5.05
N SER A 251 -23.78 1.06 5.59
CA SER A 251 -23.84 1.31 7.03
C SER A 251 -25.27 1.38 7.55
N GLU A 252 -26.18 2.04 6.82
CA GLU A 252 -27.59 2.14 7.18
C GLU A 252 -28.25 0.75 7.19
N ASP A 253 -27.92 -0.11 6.25
CA ASP A 253 -28.39 -1.49 6.14
C ASP A 253 -27.71 -2.45 7.15
N GLY A 254 -26.70 -1.94 7.88
CA GLY A 254 -26.03 -2.66 8.96
C GLY A 254 -25.16 -3.81 8.47
N TRP A 255 -24.43 -3.61 7.38
CA TRP A 255 -23.50 -4.59 6.83
C TRP A 255 -22.28 -4.81 7.73
N TYR A 256 -21.86 -3.77 8.48
CA TYR A 256 -20.60 -3.74 9.18
C TYR A 256 -20.68 -4.12 10.66
N ASN A 257 -19.55 -4.51 11.23
CA ASN A 257 -19.38 -4.69 12.66
C ASN A 257 -19.67 -3.41 13.46
N GLU A 258 -20.16 -3.57 14.68
CA GLU A 258 -20.39 -2.44 15.58
C GLU A 258 -19.08 -1.66 15.80
N GLY A 259 -19.13 -0.34 15.71
CA GLY A 259 -17.97 0.54 15.94
C GLY A 259 -16.94 0.56 14.83
N ALA A 260 -17.32 0.29 13.58
CA ALA A 260 -16.43 0.28 12.42
C ALA A 260 -15.51 1.52 12.33
N ASN A 261 -16.02 2.74 12.58
CA ASN A 261 -15.21 3.98 12.65
C ASN A 261 -14.22 4.06 13.84
N SER A 262 -14.21 3.04 14.72
CA SER A 262 -13.27 2.93 15.83
C SER A 262 -12.41 1.67 15.76
N THR A 263 -12.69 0.81 14.79
CA THR A 263 -11.96 -0.44 14.52
C THR A 263 -10.79 -0.14 13.57
N ALA A 264 -9.60 -0.61 13.89
CA ALA A 264 -8.42 -0.45 13.04
C ALA A 264 -8.52 -1.37 11.81
N MET A 265 -8.09 -0.85 10.62
CA MET A 265 -8.24 -1.57 9.36
C MET A 265 -7.42 -2.87 9.34
N PHE A 266 -6.11 -2.79 9.48
CA PHE A 266 -5.21 -3.90 9.17
C PHE A 266 -5.08 -4.96 10.27
N ASN A 267 -5.51 -4.67 11.49
CA ASN A 267 -5.46 -5.61 12.60
C ASN A 267 -6.86 -6.05 12.99
N ASP A 268 -7.64 -5.11 13.58
CA ASP A 268 -8.89 -5.49 14.24
C ASP A 268 -9.95 -6.02 13.26
N SER A 269 -10.09 -5.40 12.04
CA SER A 269 -11.12 -5.86 11.09
C SER A 269 -10.75 -7.20 10.43
N PHE A 270 -9.47 -7.42 10.15
CA PHE A 270 -9.03 -8.69 9.58
C PHE A 270 -9.11 -9.83 10.62
N ASP A 271 -8.86 -9.53 11.89
CA ASP A 271 -9.09 -10.47 12.99
C ASP A 271 -10.58 -10.80 13.17
N LEU A 272 -11.50 -9.85 12.91
CA LEU A 272 -12.93 -10.15 12.90
C LEU A 272 -13.30 -11.15 11.81
N PHE A 273 -12.78 -10.98 10.60
CA PHE A 273 -13.02 -11.91 9.50
C PHE A 273 -12.39 -13.28 9.76
N SER A 274 -11.09 -13.33 10.11
CA SER A 274 -10.38 -14.57 10.45
C SER A 274 -11.03 -15.33 11.62
N GLY A 275 -11.57 -14.60 12.58
CA GLY A 275 -12.27 -15.16 13.74
C GLY A 275 -13.72 -15.56 13.48
N GLY A 276 -14.20 -15.52 12.22
CA GLY A 276 -15.57 -15.86 11.84
C GLY A 276 -16.63 -14.94 12.47
N LYS A 277 -16.31 -13.64 12.65
CA LYS A 277 -17.23 -12.60 13.15
C LYS A 277 -17.82 -11.73 12.05
N ALA A 278 -17.34 -11.92 10.82
CA ALA A 278 -17.89 -11.34 9.62
C ALA A 278 -17.83 -12.38 8.49
N ALA A 279 -18.80 -12.33 7.58
CA ALA A 279 -18.88 -13.25 6.46
C ALA A 279 -17.94 -12.86 5.32
N MET A 280 -17.66 -11.58 5.16
CA MET A 280 -16.84 -11.03 4.07
C MET A 280 -15.86 -9.97 4.57
N VAL A 281 -14.82 -9.72 3.77
CA VAL A 281 -13.89 -8.60 3.96
C VAL A 281 -13.31 -8.18 2.61
N ILE A 282 -13.09 -6.87 2.42
CA ILE A 282 -12.19 -6.40 1.36
C ILE A 282 -10.79 -6.48 1.94
N GLY A 283 -9.99 -7.41 1.44
CA GLY A 283 -8.65 -7.69 1.93
C GLY A 283 -7.56 -6.95 1.16
N LEU A 284 -6.33 -7.38 1.36
CA LEU A 284 -5.15 -6.80 0.72
C LEU A 284 -4.26 -7.93 0.17
N THR A 285 -3.63 -7.73 -0.99
CA THR A 285 -2.74 -8.74 -1.59
C THR A 285 -1.26 -8.49 -1.33
N SER A 286 -0.90 -7.31 -0.81
CA SER A 286 0.50 -6.93 -0.55
C SER A 286 0.80 -6.75 0.93
N GLY A 287 2.10 -6.82 1.27
CA GLY A 287 2.62 -6.53 2.61
C GLY A 287 2.48 -7.64 3.62
N THR A 288 1.30 -8.14 3.81
CA THR A 288 0.99 -9.33 4.59
C THR A 288 0.00 -10.12 3.77
N ALA A 289 0.37 -11.03 2.95
CA ALA A 289 -0.54 -11.83 2.13
C ALA A 289 -1.77 -12.30 2.92
N HIS A 290 -2.76 -11.43 3.10
CA HIS A 290 -3.91 -11.67 3.98
C HIS A 290 -4.65 -12.95 3.61
N TRP A 291 -4.69 -13.30 2.30
CA TRP A 291 -5.26 -14.56 1.87
C TRP A 291 -4.56 -15.76 2.52
N LYS A 292 -3.22 -15.73 2.71
CA LYS A 292 -2.49 -16.78 3.41
C LYS A 292 -2.76 -16.76 4.92
N GLN A 293 -2.81 -15.56 5.50
CA GLN A 293 -3.20 -15.39 6.90
C GLN A 293 -4.63 -15.88 7.14
N PHE A 294 -5.57 -15.52 6.27
CA PHE A 294 -6.96 -15.96 6.38
C PHE A 294 -7.10 -17.49 6.24
N ASP A 295 -6.32 -18.10 5.33
CA ASP A 295 -6.29 -19.54 5.13
C ASP A 295 -5.84 -20.30 6.39
N GLU A 296 -4.88 -19.76 7.15
CA GLU A 296 -4.46 -20.35 8.42
C GLU A 296 -5.61 -20.52 9.43
N PHE A 297 -6.62 -19.65 9.36
CA PHE A 297 -7.79 -19.67 10.27
C PHE A 297 -9.02 -20.33 9.66
N LEU A 298 -9.26 -20.14 8.37
CA LEU A 298 -10.48 -20.56 7.68
C LEU A 298 -10.27 -21.82 6.83
N GLY A 299 -9.04 -22.11 6.39
CA GLY A 299 -8.73 -23.26 5.57
C GLY A 299 -9.63 -23.37 4.33
N ASP A 300 -10.25 -24.54 4.15
CA ASP A 300 -11.14 -24.82 3.03
C ASP A 300 -12.41 -23.96 2.96
N ASP A 301 -12.70 -23.15 3.98
CA ASP A 301 -13.83 -22.23 3.98
C ASP A 301 -13.48 -20.85 3.41
N LEU A 302 -12.19 -20.56 3.20
CA LEU A 302 -11.77 -19.30 2.58
C LEU A 302 -12.05 -19.31 1.08
N ARG A 303 -12.79 -18.31 0.60
CA ARG A 303 -13.10 -18.10 -0.82
C ARG A 303 -12.79 -16.67 -1.24
N PHE A 304 -12.62 -16.50 -2.53
CA PHE A 304 -12.49 -15.21 -3.21
C PHE A 304 -13.70 -14.97 -4.13
N MET A 305 -14.11 -13.72 -4.27
CA MET A 305 -15.08 -13.32 -5.29
C MET A 305 -14.63 -12.05 -6.01
N MET A 306 -15.04 -11.93 -7.26
CA MET A 306 -14.89 -10.70 -8.04
C MET A 306 -15.81 -9.59 -7.48
N PRO A 307 -15.52 -8.30 -7.76
CA PRO A 307 -16.50 -7.24 -7.59
C PRO A 307 -17.84 -7.59 -8.24
N VAL A 308 -18.93 -7.04 -7.73
CA VAL A 308 -20.26 -7.29 -8.27
C VAL A 308 -20.67 -6.20 -9.26
N THR A 309 -21.49 -6.55 -10.24
CA THR A 309 -22.07 -5.59 -11.18
C THR A 309 -23.11 -4.72 -10.45
N VAL A 310 -22.91 -3.41 -10.51
CA VAL A 310 -23.85 -2.38 -10.02
C VAL A 310 -24.61 -1.79 -11.20
N ASN A 311 -23.91 -1.39 -12.25
CA ASN A 311 -24.46 -0.73 -13.42
C ASN A 311 -24.31 -1.56 -14.68
N GLU A 312 -25.24 -1.39 -15.64
CA GLU A 312 -25.11 -1.98 -16.97
C GLU A 312 -23.93 -1.35 -17.73
N GLY A 313 -23.24 -2.16 -18.51
CA GLY A 313 -22.11 -1.71 -19.34
C GLY A 313 -20.76 -1.66 -18.62
N THR A 314 -20.71 -2.09 -17.35
CA THR A 314 -19.47 -2.24 -16.61
C THR A 314 -18.71 -3.52 -16.98
N GLU A 315 -17.39 -3.50 -16.81
CA GLU A 315 -16.51 -4.65 -17.00
C GLU A 315 -15.80 -4.97 -15.68
N LEU A 316 -16.18 -6.09 -15.07
CA LEU A 316 -15.61 -6.47 -13.77
C LEU A 316 -14.10 -6.75 -13.94
N ALA A 317 -13.32 -6.14 -13.07
CA ALA A 317 -11.87 -6.22 -13.03
C ALA A 317 -11.38 -6.46 -11.61
N LEU A 318 -10.28 -7.19 -11.47
CA LEU A 318 -9.58 -7.28 -10.19
C LEU A 318 -8.90 -5.93 -9.91
N PRO A 319 -9.22 -5.23 -8.81
CA PRO A 319 -8.54 -3.99 -8.45
C PRO A 319 -7.14 -4.31 -7.90
N ILE A 320 -6.12 -4.25 -8.77
CA ILE A 320 -4.72 -4.57 -8.44
C ILE A 320 -3.76 -3.78 -9.33
N GLU A 321 -2.69 -3.24 -8.71
CA GLU A 321 -1.63 -2.47 -9.39
C GLU A 321 -0.27 -2.66 -8.73
N GLY A 322 0.76 -1.92 -9.15
CA GLY A 322 2.05 -1.86 -8.47
C GLY A 322 1.91 -1.31 -7.05
N GLY A 323 2.23 -2.14 -6.03
CA GLY A 323 1.95 -1.82 -4.64
C GLY A 323 3.04 -1.00 -3.98
N ILE A 324 4.26 -1.53 -3.91
CA ILE A 324 5.39 -0.87 -3.25
C ILE A 324 6.66 -0.93 -4.11
N GLY A 325 7.53 0.03 -3.88
CA GLY A 325 8.86 0.09 -4.50
C GLY A 325 9.73 1.14 -3.83
N TYR A 326 11.03 1.00 -3.96
CA TYR A 326 11.99 1.95 -3.43
C TYR A 326 12.31 3.05 -4.46
N ALA A 327 12.38 4.30 -4.02
CA ALA A 327 12.78 5.43 -4.87
C ALA A 327 14.01 6.14 -4.31
N VAL A 328 14.83 6.65 -5.21
CA VAL A 328 16.04 7.41 -4.89
C VAL A 328 15.67 8.84 -4.53
N ILE A 329 16.19 9.34 -3.40
CA ILE A 329 16.00 10.71 -2.92
C ILE A 329 17.29 11.53 -3.12
N ASN A 330 18.44 10.92 -2.84
CA ASN A 330 19.74 11.59 -2.92
C ASN A 330 20.38 11.38 -4.29
N GLU A 331 20.43 12.44 -5.13
CA GLU A 331 21.04 12.41 -6.46
C GLU A 331 22.51 11.96 -6.44
N GLU A 332 23.27 12.31 -5.39
CA GLU A 332 24.70 11.92 -5.27
C GLU A 332 24.85 10.41 -5.03
N LYS A 333 23.77 9.73 -4.67
CA LYS A 333 23.71 8.27 -4.43
C LYS A 333 22.87 7.53 -5.47
N LYS A 334 22.57 8.16 -6.62
CA LYS A 334 21.71 7.57 -7.65
C LYS A 334 22.16 6.16 -8.06
N GLU A 335 23.46 5.95 -8.33
CA GLU A 335 23.98 4.66 -8.77
C GLU A 335 23.73 3.56 -7.71
N LEU A 336 24.07 3.82 -6.45
CA LEU A 336 23.80 2.90 -5.34
C LEU A 336 22.30 2.68 -5.12
N GLY A 337 21.51 3.75 -5.24
CA GLY A 337 20.05 3.68 -5.09
C GLY A 337 19.39 2.83 -6.18
N VAL A 338 19.84 2.93 -7.41
CA VAL A 338 19.39 2.08 -8.53
C VAL A 338 19.75 0.62 -8.29
N ASP A 339 20.97 0.34 -7.85
CA ASP A 339 21.39 -1.03 -7.56
C ASP A 339 20.64 -1.62 -6.35
N TRP A 340 20.28 -0.77 -5.37
CA TRP A 340 19.35 -1.17 -4.31
C TRP A 340 17.98 -1.54 -4.88
N ILE A 341 17.38 -0.69 -5.74
CA ILE A 341 16.11 -0.96 -6.39
C ILE A 341 16.16 -2.28 -7.17
N ARG A 342 17.21 -2.48 -7.97
CA ARG A 342 17.39 -3.73 -8.72
C ARG A 342 17.50 -4.96 -7.82
N SER A 343 18.14 -4.83 -6.66
CA SER A 343 18.24 -5.91 -5.67
C SER A 343 16.87 -6.27 -5.08
N THR A 344 15.93 -5.31 -5.00
CA THR A 344 14.55 -5.56 -4.51
C THR A 344 13.67 -6.30 -5.50
N VAL A 345 14.04 -6.33 -6.77
CA VAL A 345 13.33 -7.05 -7.84
C VAL A 345 14.14 -8.24 -8.37
N ASP A 346 15.09 -8.74 -7.58
CA ASP A 346 15.79 -10.00 -7.88
C ASP A 346 14.80 -11.15 -7.95
N THR A 347 14.76 -11.84 -9.10
CA THR A 347 13.78 -12.89 -9.39
C THR A 347 13.76 -14.00 -8.34
N GLN A 348 14.95 -14.40 -7.81
CA GLN A 348 15.00 -15.47 -6.80
C GLN A 348 14.45 -14.99 -5.45
N ALA A 349 14.79 -13.77 -5.03
CA ALA A 349 14.29 -13.19 -3.79
C ALA A 349 12.76 -12.99 -3.84
N LEU A 350 12.23 -12.53 -4.99
CA LEU A 350 10.79 -12.41 -5.22
C LEU A 350 10.10 -13.78 -5.23
N ALA A 351 10.67 -14.78 -5.89
CA ALA A 351 10.10 -16.14 -5.93
C ALA A 351 10.02 -16.75 -4.53
N ASP A 352 11.11 -16.67 -3.76
CA ASP A 352 11.14 -17.17 -2.39
C ASP A 352 10.12 -16.46 -1.49
N TYR A 353 9.96 -15.14 -1.67
CA TYR A 353 9.00 -14.37 -0.91
C TYR A 353 7.54 -14.65 -1.34
N SER A 354 7.28 -14.85 -2.63
CA SER A 354 5.97 -15.28 -3.14
C SER A 354 5.54 -16.59 -2.48
N VAL A 355 6.43 -17.60 -2.48
CA VAL A 355 6.14 -18.90 -1.87
C VAL A 355 5.97 -18.81 -0.35
N ALA A 356 6.92 -18.17 0.34
CA ALA A 356 6.92 -18.13 1.81
C ALA A 356 5.85 -17.21 2.38
N GLY A 357 5.69 -16.01 1.80
CA GLY A 357 4.79 -14.96 2.27
C GLY A 357 3.45 -14.93 1.56
N GLY A 358 3.29 -15.62 0.43
CA GLY A 358 2.08 -15.56 -0.39
C GLY A 358 1.91 -14.24 -1.13
N GLN A 359 3.00 -13.52 -1.40
CA GLN A 359 2.93 -12.24 -2.10
C GLN A 359 2.66 -12.41 -3.59
N ILE A 360 1.82 -11.57 -4.16
CA ILE A 360 1.72 -11.40 -5.61
C ILE A 360 2.84 -10.45 -6.01
N VAL A 361 3.92 -11.01 -6.54
CA VAL A 361 5.11 -10.24 -6.94
C VAL A 361 4.93 -9.64 -8.33
N SER A 362 5.70 -8.60 -8.63
CA SER A 362 5.64 -7.92 -9.92
C SER A 362 6.28 -8.69 -11.07
N ASP A 363 7.26 -9.57 -10.80
CA ASP A 363 7.93 -10.38 -11.82
C ASP A 363 6.96 -11.39 -12.44
N THR A 364 6.59 -11.15 -13.69
CA THR A 364 5.59 -11.92 -14.43
C THR A 364 6.07 -13.32 -14.82
N SER A 365 7.35 -13.62 -14.66
CA SER A 365 7.92 -14.96 -14.88
C SER A 365 7.71 -15.91 -13.70
N ILE A 366 7.33 -15.38 -12.54
CA ILE A 366 7.11 -16.16 -11.32
C ILE A 366 5.66 -16.64 -11.28
N GLU A 367 5.49 -17.95 -11.36
CA GLU A 367 4.19 -18.59 -11.18
C GLU A 367 3.84 -18.66 -9.68
N ILE A 368 2.62 -18.25 -9.33
CA ILE A 368 2.08 -18.40 -7.98
C ILE A 368 1.61 -19.84 -7.84
N ASP A 369 2.44 -20.68 -7.23
CA ASP A 369 2.13 -22.09 -6.95
C ASP A 369 1.59 -22.20 -5.51
N THR A 370 0.28 -22.42 -5.39
CA THR A 370 -0.42 -22.50 -4.11
C THR A 370 -1.56 -23.50 -4.16
N ASP A 371 -1.76 -24.22 -3.06
CA ASP A 371 -2.91 -25.12 -2.86
C ASP A 371 -4.13 -24.36 -2.30
N ILE A 372 -4.01 -23.07 -1.97
CA ILE A 372 -5.06 -22.24 -1.39
C ILE A 372 -6.07 -21.83 -2.47
N GLN A 373 -7.32 -22.30 -2.34
CA GLN A 373 -8.34 -22.12 -3.36
C GLN A 373 -8.64 -20.65 -3.68
N SER A 374 -8.76 -19.80 -2.68
CA SER A 374 -9.02 -18.36 -2.87
C SER A 374 -7.91 -17.66 -3.67
N ALA A 375 -6.66 -18.05 -3.45
CA ALA A 375 -5.52 -17.53 -4.20
C ALA A 375 -5.50 -18.05 -5.64
N GLN A 376 -5.81 -19.33 -5.88
CA GLN A 376 -5.94 -19.88 -7.23
C GLN A 376 -7.03 -19.15 -8.03
N GLN A 377 -8.21 -18.91 -7.42
CA GLN A 377 -9.30 -18.16 -8.03
C GLN A 377 -8.89 -16.74 -8.39
N MET A 378 -8.15 -16.05 -7.51
CA MET A 378 -7.66 -14.69 -7.75
C MET A 378 -6.61 -14.66 -8.87
N VAL A 379 -5.68 -15.61 -8.92
CA VAL A 379 -4.65 -15.71 -9.97
C VAL A 379 -5.29 -15.91 -11.35
N GLU A 380 -6.37 -16.67 -11.46
CA GLU A 380 -7.09 -16.86 -12.71
C GLU A 380 -7.65 -15.56 -13.30
N VAL A 381 -7.99 -14.59 -12.45
CA VAL A 381 -8.56 -13.30 -12.87
C VAL A 381 -7.53 -12.15 -12.90
N LEU A 382 -6.26 -12.40 -12.55
CA LEU A 382 -5.18 -11.39 -12.68
C LEU A 382 -5.13 -10.71 -14.06
N PRO A 383 -5.39 -11.41 -15.21
CA PRO A 383 -5.41 -10.74 -16.50
C PRO A 383 -6.48 -9.65 -16.67
N THR A 384 -7.47 -9.57 -15.76
CA THR A 384 -8.47 -8.49 -15.74
C THR A 384 -8.04 -7.29 -14.91
N ALA A 385 -6.82 -7.29 -14.35
CA ALA A 385 -6.35 -6.28 -13.42
C ALA A 385 -6.53 -4.86 -13.95
N LYS A 386 -7.04 -3.98 -13.07
CA LYS A 386 -7.11 -2.52 -13.29
C LYS A 386 -6.52 -1.79 -12.09
N PRO A 387 -5.94 -0.59 -12.30
CA PRO A 387 -5.40 0.23 -11.23
C PRO A 387 -6.44 0.53 -10.14
N LEU A 388 -5.97 0.80 -8.92
CA LEU A 388 -6.81 1.19 -7.80
C LEU A 388 -7.29 2.64 -7.97
N LEU A 389 -8.58 2.91 -7.84
CA LEU A 389 -9.13 4.25 -8.10
C LEU A 389 -8.61 5.32 -7.13
N HIS A 390 -8.37 4.96 -5.86
CA HIS A 390 -7.88 5.90 -4.86
C HIS A 390 -6.44 6.37 -5.13
N THR A 391 -5.62 5.57 -5.81
CA THR A 391 -4.21 5.90 -6.10
C THR A 391 -4.05 6.94 -7.21
N ALA A 392 -5.13 7.28 -7.91
CA ALA A 392 -5.17 8.37 -8.85
C ALA A 392 -5.53 9.73 -8.22
N LEU A 393 -5.87 9.76 -6.93
CA LEU A 393 -6.24 10.98 -6.22
C LEU A 393 -4.99 11.76 -5.76
N SER A 394 -5.10 13.08 -5.64
CA SER A 394 -4.09 13.86 -4.93
C SER A 394 -4.10 13.53 -3.44
N GLY A 395 -2.99 13.76 -2.73
CA GLY A 395 -2.95 13.53 -1.29
C GLY A 395 -4.01 14.31 -0.51
N GLU A 396 -4.29 15.56 -0.92
CA GLU A 396 -5.32 16.41 -0.30
C GLU A 396 -6.73 15.85 -0.53
N THR A 397 -7.02 15.42 -1.77
CA THR A 397 -8.32 14.83 -2.11
C THR A 397 -8.52 13.49 -1.41
N LEU A 398 -7.48 12.66 -1.31
CA LEU A 398 -7.53 11.38 -0.61
C LEU A 398 -7.78 11.57 0.89
N ASP A 399 -7.07 12.47 1.54
CA ASP A 399 -7.28 12.80 2.96
C ASP A 399 -8.69 13.36 3.21
N LEU A 400 -9.23 14.13 2.25
CA LEU A 400 -10.60 14.62 2.32
C LEU A 400 -11.60 13.47 2.15
N LEU A 401 -11.37 12.56 1.20
CA LEU A 401 -12.21 11.38 0.97
C LEU A 401 -12.29 10.50 2.22
N HIS A 402 -11.16 10.27 2.91
CA HIS A 402 -11.13 9.51 4.16
C HIS A 402 -12.03 10.13 5.24
N ARG A 403 -11.93 11.47 5.45
CA ARG A 403 -12.78 12.16 6.43
C ARG A 403 -14.26 12.13 6.06
N LEU A 404 -14.57 12.38 4.78
CA LEU A 404 -15.95 12.35 4.30
C LEU A 404 -16.53 10.93 4.31
N GLY A 405 -15.71 9.92 4.02
CA GLY A 405 -16.09 8.51 4.12
C GLY A 405 -16.53 8.12 5.54
N GLN A 406 -15.79 8.59 6.57
CA GLN A 406 -16.19 8.39 7.97
C GLN A 406 -17.51 9.10 8.30
N GLN A 407 -17.70 10.34 7.80
CA GLN A 407 -18.90 11.14 8.05
C GLN A 407 -20.14 10.60 7.32
N LEU A 408 -19.96 10.08 6.10
CA LEU A 408 -21.02 9.42 5.33
C LEU A 408 -21.58 8.19 6.08
N LEU A 409 -20.68 7.34 6.63
CA LEU A 409 -21.10 6.15 7.38
C LEU A 409 -21.97 6.43 8.60
N ILE A 410 -21.87 7.62 9.18
CA ILE A 410 -22.65 8.01 10.37
C ILE A 410 -23.68 9.11 10.05
N GLY A 411 -23.88 9.45 8.78
CA GLY A 411 -24.89 10.43 8.34
C GLY A 411 -24.59 11.87 8.74
N GLU A 412 -23.32 12.23 9.02
CA GLU A 412 -22.92 13.60 9.37
C GLU A 412 -22.75 14.51 8.16
N VAL A 413 -22.61 13.96 6.96
CA VAL A 413 -22.54 14.67 5.69
C VAL A 413 -23.47 14.01 4.68
N THR A 414 -24.05 14.79 3.78
CA THR A 414 -24.83 14.26 2.65
C THR A 414 -23.94 13.89 1.49
N VAL A 415 -24.39 13.00 0.61
CA VAL A 415 -23.64 12.62 -0.61
C VAL A 415 -23.38 13.84 -1.49
N ASP A 416 -24.37 14.71 -1.69
CA ASP A 416 -24.20 15.93 -2.49
C ASP A 416 -23.16 16.89 -1.89
N ASP A 417 -23.16 17.07 -0.55
CA ASP A 417 -22.17 17.90 0.12
C ASP A 417 -20.77 17.27 0.06
N ALA A 418 -20.65 15.95 0.18
CA ALA A 418 -19.38 15.24 0.06
C ALA A 418 -18.82 15.34 -1.37
N ALA A 419 -19.63 15.08 -2.39
CA ALA A 419 -19.27 15.20 -3.79
C ALA A 419 -18.79 16.62 -4.14
N SER A 420 -19.52 17.65 -3.71
CA SER A 420 -19.16 19.05 -3.95
C SER A 420 -17.84 19.44 -3.26
N GLN A 421 -17.56 18.94 -2.05
CA GLN A 421 -16.28 19.19 -1.36
C GLN A 421 -15.12 18.51 -2.08
N LEU A 422 -15.29 17.27 -2.55
CA LEU A 422 -14.29 16.53 -3.32
C LEU A 422 -14.01 17.20 -4.67
N ALA A 423 -15.08 17.65 -5.37
CA ALA A 423 -14.92 18.41 -6.62
C ALA A 423 -14.14 19.71 -6.41
N ALA A 424 -14.33 20.40 -5.29
CA ALA A 424 -13.61 21.63 -4.97
C ALA A 424 -12.13 21.39 -4.64
N SER A 425 -11.78 20.26 -4.01
CA SER A 425 -10.38 19.94 -3.66
C SER A 425 -9.48 19.69 -4.88
N GLU A 426 -10.04 19.34 -6.03
CA GLU A 426 -9.28 19.10 -7.26
C GLU A 426 -9.11 20.35 -8.14
N GLN A 427 -9.73 21.47 -7.76
CA GLN A 427 -9.62 22.73 -8.51
C GLN A 427 -8.55 23.67 -7.93
N GLY A 428 -7.94 23.31 -6.83
CA GLY A 428 -6.89 24.08 -6.14
C GLY A 428 -5.52 23.63 -6.52
#